data_7242d66cb539b01fff4acba163ad7211
#
_entry.id   7242d66cb539b01fff4acba163ad7211
#
_cell.length_a   1.000
_cell.length_b   1.000
_cell.length_c   1.000
_cell.angle_alpha   90.00
_cell.angle_beta   90.00
_cell.angle_gamma   90.00
#
_symmetry.space_group_name_H-M   'P 1'
#
loop_
_entity.id
_entity.type
_entity.pdbx_description
1 polymer ?
#
loop_
_entity_poly.entity_id
_entity_poly.type
_entity_poly.pdbx_seq_one_letter_code
_entity_poly.pdbx_strand_id
1 'polypeptide(L)'
;MFIIELIKGIILGVVEGLTEFAPVSSTGHMILVDDIWLKSSEFLGSQSAFTFKIVIQLGSVFAAAWVFRERFLEILHIGKHKHVEGDNDQQRRSKPRRLNLLHVLVGMVPAGILGLLFDDFIEEHLFSVPTVMIGLFVGAIYMIIADKYSAKVKNPQTVDQISYFQAFVIGISQAVAMWPGFSRSGSTISTGVLMKLNHKAASDFTFIMAVPIMLAASGLSLLKHYQDIQIADISFYILGFLAAFTVGLIAIKTFLHLINKIKLIPFAIYRIVLVIFIAILYFGFGIGKGI
;
A
#
# COMPACT_ATOMS: atom_id res chain seq x y z
N MET A 1 -14.87 5.26 -29.45
CA MET A 1 -15.30 4.70 -28.15
C MET A 1 -14.16 3.94 -27.50
N PHE A 2 -13.66 2.88 -28.07
CA PHE A 2 -12.57 2.04 -27.53
C PHE A 2 -11.30 2.79 -27.11
N ILE A 3 -10.78 3.74 -27.89
CA ILE A 3 -9.57 4.52 -27.53
C ILE A 3 -9.79 5.36 -26.27
N ILE A 4 -10.95 5.97 -26.10
CA ILE A 4 -11.28 6.77 -24.91
C ILE A 4 -11.33 5.87 -23.67
N GLU A 5 -11.89 4.69 -23.79
CA GLU A 5 -11.95 3.70 -22.73
C GLU A 5 -10.55 3.23 -22.33
N LEU A 6 -9.66 2.96 -23.31
CA LEU A 6 -8.26 2.63 -23.03
C LEU A 6 -7.54 3.76 -22.26
N ILE A 7 -7.78 5.03 -22.63
CA ILE A 7 -7.24 6.18 -21.89
C ILE A 7 -7.75 6.19 -20.45
N LYS A 8 -9.03 5.90 -20.21
CA LYS A 8 -9.57 5.77 -18.85
C LYS A 8 -8.86 4.68 -18.05
N GLY A 9 -8.60 3.51 -18.66
CA GLY A 9 -7.83 2.43 -18.04
C GLY A 9 -6.41 2.85 -17.67
N ILE A 10 -5.74 3.60 -18.54
CA ILE A 10 -4.41 4.16 -18.25
C ILE A 10 -4.48 5.15 -17.07
N ILE A 11 -5.48 6.03 -17.04
CA ILE A 11 -5.66 6.99 -15.94
C ILE A 11 -5.83 6.25 -14.61
N LEU A 12 -6.64 5.19 -14.56
CA LEU A 12 -6.81 4.38 -13.36
C LEU A 12 -5.51 3.72 -12.93
N GLY A 13 -4.73 3.17 -13.87
CA GLY A 13 -3.39 2.66 -13.59
C GLY A 13 -2.44 3.73 -13.03
N VAL A 14 -2.47 4.95 -13.57
CA VAL A 14 -1.69 6.09 -13.05
C VAL A 14 -2.09 6.43 -11.62
N VAL A 15 -3.39 6.52 -11.34
CA VAL A 15 -3.91 6.81 -9.99
C VAL A 15 -3.47 5.74 -9.00
N GLU A 16 -3.62 4.47 -9.37
CA GLU A 16 -3.18 3.34 -8.55
C GLU A 16 -1.67 3.40 -8.26
N GLY A 17 -0.85 3.59 -9.30
CA GLY A 17 0.61 3.71 -9.16
C GLY A 17 1.06 4.86 -8.26
N LEU A 18 0.36 6.00 -8.29
CA LEU A 18 0.66 7.16 -7.46
C LEU A 18 0.27 6.95 -5.99
N THR A 19 -0.84 6.24 -5.74
CA THR A 19 -1.52 6.29 -4.44
C THR A 19 -1.36 5.03 -3.59
N GLU A 20 -1.02 3.88 -4.18
CA GLU A 20 -0.96 2.61 -3.47
C GLU A 20 0.11 2.57 -2.37
N PHE A 21 1.31 3.05 -2.66
CA PHE A 21 2.41 3.07 -1.70
C PHE A 21 2.54 4.41 -0.95
N ALA A 22 1.98 5.49 -1.47
CA ALA A 22 1.87 6.74 -0.73
C ALA A 22 0.82 6.60 0.40
N PRO A 23 1.02 7.25 1.56
CA PRO A 23 0.08 7.13 2.68
C PRO A 23 -1.19 7.99 2.51
N VAL A 24 -1.81 7.93 1.32
CA VAL A 24 -2.97 8.75 0.92
C VAL A 24 -4.25 7.95 0.68
N SER A 25 -4.19 6.62 0.70
CA SER A 25 -5.28 5.67 0.41
C SER A 25 -5.67 5.59 -1.07
N SER A 26 -5.21 4.56 -1.77
CA SER A 26 -5.63 4.24 -3.15
C SER A 26 -7.14 4.02 -3.26
N THR A 27 -7.75 3.33 -2.29
CA THR A 27 -9.21 3.11 -2.23
C THR A 27 -10.01 4.42 -2.29
N GLY A 28 -9.63 5.43 -1.50
CA GLY A 28 -10.31 6.74 -1.51
C GLY A 28 -10.20 7.44 -2.86
N HIS A 29 -9.07 7.28 -3.57
CA HIS A 29 -8.88 7.83 -4.90
C HIS A 29 -9.64 7.06 -5.97
N MET A 30 -9.69 5.72 -5.85
CA MET A 30 -10.47 4.88 -6.78
C MET A 30 -11.96 5.19 -6.72
N ILE A 31 -12.53 5.45 -5.54
CA ILE A 31 -13.92 5.91 -5.43
C ILE A 31 -14.13 7.20 -6.22
N LEU A 32 -13.25 8.18 -6.11
CA LEU A 32 -13.40 9.45 -6.84
C LEU A 32 -13.19 9.30 -8.33
N VAL A 33 -12.11 8.62 -8.72
CA VAL A 33 -11.67 8.60 -10.11
C VAL A 33 -12.38 7.50 -10.91
N ASP A 34 -12.60 6.33 -10.32
CA ASP A 34 -13.28 5.24 -11.01
C ASP A 34 -14.79 5.27 -10.75
N ASP A 35 -15.20 5.08 -9.51
CA ASP A 35 -16.64 4.82 -9.22
C ASP A 35 -17.51 6.05 -9.49
N ILE A 36 -16.99 7.27 -9.29
CA ILE A 36 -17.74 8.51 -9.53
C ILE A 36 -17.52 9.07 -10.95
N TRP A 37 -16.27 9.11 -11.42
CA TRP A 37 -15.95 9.84 -12.66
C TRP A 37 -15.84 8.94 -13.89
N LEU A 38 -14.91 7.96 -13.90
CA LEU A 38 -14.60 7.19 -15.11
C LEU A 38 -15.53 5.99 -15.31
N LYS A 39 -16.02 5.41 -14.22
CA LYS A 39 -17.00 4.33 -14.15
C LYS A 39 -16.59 3.11 -14.99
N SER A 40 -15.50 2.47 -14.62
CA SER A 40 -14.95 1.34 -15.36
C SER A 40 -15.97 0.18 -15.49
N SER A 41 -16.85 0.01 -14.52
CA SER A 41 -17.93 -0.98 -14.56
C SER A 41 -18.94 -0.77 -15.68
N GLU A 42 -19.10 0.46 -16.19
CA GLU A 42 -20.04 0.73 -17.30
C GLU A 42 -19.49 0.24 -18.65
N PHE A 43 -18.17 0.19 -18.85
CA PHE A 43 -17.58 -0.22 -20.13
C PHE A 43 -16.86 -1.57 -20.10
N LEU A 44 -16.41 -2.05 -18.93
CA LEU A 44 -15.83 -3.38 -18.76
C LEU A 44 -16.85 -4.40 -18.23
N GLY A 45 -17.96 -3.94 -17.63
CA GLY A 45 -18.80 -4.76 -16.79
C GLY A 45 -18.22 -4.92 -15.37
N SER A 46 -19.07 -5.19 -14.39
CA SER A 46 -18.69 -5.19 -12.98
C SER A 46 -17.59 -6.21 -12.64
N GLN A 47 -17.66 -7.43 -13.18
CA GLN A 47 -16.68 -8.50 -12.93
C GLN A 47 -15.30 -8.15 -13.51
N SER A 48 -15.27 -7.71 -14.78
CA SER A 48 -14.03 -7.36 -15.45
C SER A 48 -13.40 -6.10 -14.84
N ALA A 49 -14.19 -5.12 -14.42
CA ALA A 49 -13.72 -3.93 -13.72
C ALA A 49 -13.09 -4.27 -12.35
N PHE A 50 -13.69 -5.21 -11.60
CA PHE A 50 -13.11 -5.74 -10.36
C PHE A 50 -11.74 -6.39 -10.62
N THR A 51 -11.67 -7.30 -11.59
CA THR A 51 -10.42 -7.96 -12.00
C THR A 51 -9.38 -6.95 -12.48
N PHE A 52 -9.79 -5.92 -13.21
CA PHE A 52 -8.92 -4.83 -13.65
C PHE A 52 -8.29 -4.09 -12.47
N LYS A 53 -9.05 -3.76 -11.42
CA LYS A 53 -8.52 -3.12 -10.20
C LYS A 53 -7.43 -3.99 -9.54
N ILE A 54 -7.60 -5.32 -9.51
CA ILE A 54 -6.56 -6.24 -9.00
C ILE A 54 -5.32 -6.22 -9.89
N VAL A 55 -5.48 -6.17 -11.19
CA VAL A 55 -4.35 -6.17 -12.15
C VAL A 55 -3.53 -4.89 -12.05
N ILE A 56 -4.17 -3.71 -11.96
CA ILE A 56 -3.43 -2.45 -11.78
C ILE A 56 -2.74 -2.39 -10.41
N GLN A 57 -3.35 -2.93 -9.36
CA GLN A 57 -2.72 -3.09 -8.05
C GLN A 57 -1.47 -3.95 -8.13
N LEU A 58 -1.51 -5.07 -8.86
CA LEU A 58 -0.32 -5.89 -9.12
C LEU A 58 0.77 -5.10 -9.84
N GLY A 59 0.43 -4.21 -10.77
CA GLY A 59 1.39 -3.31 -11.40
C GLY A 59 2.20 -2.51 -10.36
N SER A 60 1.51 -1.91 -9.39
CA SER A 60 2.14 -1.18 -8.28
C SER A 60 2.97 -2.10 -7.38
N VAL A 61 2.49 -3.32 -7.10
CA VAL A 61 3.22 -4.30 -6.29
C VAL A 61 4.51 -4.76 -6.98
N PHE A 62 4.48 -5.01 -8.30
CA PHE A 62 5.68 -5.34 -9.06
C PHE A 62 6.67 -4.17 -9.11
N ALA A 63 6.18 -2.92 -9.13
CA ALA A 63 7.04 -1.74 -8.99
C ALA A 63 7.78 -1.73 -7.65
N ALA A 64 7.09 -2.02 -6.54
CA ALA A 64 7.72 -2.14 -5.23
C ALA A 64 8.72 -3.31 -5.19
N ALA A 65 8.35 -4.48 -5.71
CA ALA A 65 9.25 -5.63 -5.80
C ALA A 65 10.53 -5.28 -6.57
N TRP A 66 10.41 -4.53 -7.67
CA TRP A 66 11.56 -4.07 -8.44
C TRP A 66 12.44 -3.08 -7.69
N VAL A 67 11.85 -2.11 -6.99
CA VAL A 67 12.60 -1.12 -6.18
C VAL A 67 13.37 -1.81 -5.07
N PHE A 68 12.76 -2.80 -4.40
CA PHE A 68 13.37 -3.52 -3.27
C PHE A 68 14.02 -4.86 -3.66
N ARG A 69 14.24 -5.15 -4.95
CA ARG A 69 14.77 -6.44 -5.43
C ARG A 69 16.07 -6.86 -4.75
N GLU A 70 16.99 -5.93 -4.54
CA GLU A 70 18.26 -6.22 -3.87
C GLU A 70 18.04 -6.61 -2.41
N ARG A 71 17.11 -5.93 -1.74
CA ARG A 71 16.72 -6.24 -0.37
C ARG A 71 16.05 -7.61 -0.24
N PHE A 72 15.20 -7.98 -1.21
CA PHE A 72 14.61 -9.32 -1.26
C PHE A 72 15.68 -10.40 -1.48
N LEU A 73 16.62 -10.18 -2.37
CA LEU A 73 17.74 -11.11 -2.58
C LEU A 73 18.58 -11.28 -1.31
N GLU A 74 18.85 -10.19 -0.58
CA GLU A 74 19.54 -10.24 0.73
C GLU A 74 18.74 -11.03 1.78
N ILE A 75 17.44 -10.77 1.91
CA ILE A 75 16.54 -11.44 2.87
C ILE A 75 16.42 -12.92 2.58
N LEU A 76 16.39 -13.31 1.31
CA LEU A 76 16.31 -14.70 0.85
C LEU A 76 17.67 -15.40 0.80
N HIS A 77 18.77 -14.72 1.13
CA HIS A 77 20.14 -15.23 1.02
C HIS A 77 20.52 -15.70 -0.40
N ILE A 78 19.86 -15.13 -1.43
CA ILE A 78 20.12 -15.40 -2.85
C ILE A 78 21.07 -14.32 -3.35
N GLY A 79 22.35 -14.60 -3.43
CA GLY A 79 23.37 -13.68 -3.97
C GLY A 79 24.72 -13.80 -3.26
N LYS A 80 25.79 -13.40 -3.93
CA LYS A 80 27.12 -13.36 -3.32
C LYS A 80 27.13 -12.30 -2.23
N HIS A 81 27.27 -12.70 -0.97
CA HIS A 81 27.73 -11.79 0.07
C HIS A 81 29.03 -11.15 -0.43
N LYS A 82 29.06 -9.84 -0.60
CA LYS A 82 30.33 -9.14 -0.67
C LYS A 82 31.01 -9.35 0.68
N HIS A 83 31.85 -10.37 0.76
CA HIS A 83 32.79 -10.50 1.86
C HIS A 83 33.69 -9.27 1.80
N VAL A 84 33.53 -8.39 2.75
CA VAL A 84 34.59 -7.42 3.06
C VAL A 84 35.66 -8.26 3.75
N GLU A 85 36.71 -8.62 3.00
CA GLU A 85 37.90 -9.25 3.58
C GLU A 85 38.46 -8.34 4.67
N GLY A 86 38.50 -8.84 5.91
CA GLY A 86 39.06 -8.11 7.05
C GLY A 86 38.17 -8.01 8.30
N ASP A 87 37.00 -8.63 8.32
CA ASP A 87 36.09 -8.58 9.49
C ASP A 87 36.51 -9.64 10.54
N ASN A 88 37.11 -9.19 11.66
CA ASN A 88 37.41 -10.03 12.82
C ASN A 88 36.13 -10.54 13.48
N ASP A 89 36.13 -11.78 14.00
CA ASP A 89 34.97 -12.43 14.66
C ASP A 89 34.34 -11.62 15.83
N GLN A 90 35.09 -10.71 16.44
CA GLN A 90 34.58 -9.80 17.47
C GLN A 90 33.70 -8.68 16.88
N GLN A 91 33.95 -8.23 15.65
CA GLN A 91 33.11 -7.24 14.97
C GLN A 91 31.80 -7.88 14.42
N ARG A 92 31.78 -9.17 14.17
CA ARG A 92 30.55 -9.92 13.78
C ARG A 92 29.52 -9.95 14.92
N ARG A 93 29.93 -10.00 16.18
CA ARG A 93 29.03 -10.02 17.34
C ARG A 93 28.43 -8.67 17.67
N SER A 94 28.98 -7.58 17.17
CA SER A 94 28.50 -6.20 17.38
C SER A 94 27.67 -5.64 16.21
N LYS A 95 27.52 -6.37 15.10
CA LYS A 95 26.70 -5.91 13.98
C LYS A 95 25.21 -5.96 14.37
N PRO A 96 24.44 -4.89 14.12
CA PRO A 96 23.00 -4.90 14.37
C PRO A 96 22.35 -6.07 13.61
N ARG A 97 21.32 -6.67 14.22
CA ARG A 97 20.53 -7.72 13.58
C ARG A 97 20.02 -7.18 12.25
N ARG A 98 20.41 -7.81 11.13
CA ARG A 98 19.88 -7.44 9.81
C ARG A 98 18.44 -7.87 9.70
N LEU A 99 17.62 -7.07 9.01
CA LEU A 99 16.30 -7.47 8.58
C LEU A 99 16.39 -8.82 7.83
N ASN A 100 15.57 -9.78 8.23
CA ASN A 100 15.52 -11.12 7.64
C ASN A 100 14.07 -11.55 7.33
N LEU A 101 13.92 -12.67 6.63
CA LEU A 101 12.62 -13.22 6.23
C LEU A 101 11.65 -13.39 7.41
N LEU A 102 12.15 -13.81 8.57
CA LEU A 102 11.27 -14.03 9.74
C LEU A 102 10.63 -12.74 10.25
N HIS A 103 11.31 -11.58 10.17
CA HIS A 103 10.69 -10.28 10.50
C HIS A 103 9.53 -9.97 9.54
N VAL A 104 9.69 -10.25 8.25
CA VAL A 104 8.65 -10.03 7.24
C VAL A 104 7.46 -10.96 7.51
N LEU A 105 7.72 -12.26 7.74
CA LEU A 105 6.68 -13.24 8.04
C LEU A 105 5.90 -12.88 9.33
N VAL A 106 6.62 -12.51 10.41
CA VAL A 106 5.99 -12.09 11.67
C VAL A 106 5.11 -10.85 11.47
N GLY A 107 5.53 -9.91 10.62
CA GLY A 107 4.72 -8.74 10.28
C GLY A 107 3.51 -9.07 9.40
N MET A 108 3.57 -10.12 8.58
CA MET A 108 2.47 -10.52 7.70
C MET A 108 1.37 -11.31 8.43
N VAL A 109 1.75 -12.13 9.42
CA VAL A 109 0.84 -13.08 10.08
C VAL A 109 -0.44 -12.43 10.62
N PRO A 110 -0.42 -11.31 11.37
CA PRO A 110 -1.65 -10.73 11.90
C PRO A 110 -2.66 -10.34 10.81
N ALA A 111 -2.18 -9.64 9.77
CA ALA A 111 -3.04 -9.22 8.67
C ALA A 111 -3.49 -10.40 7.79
N GLY A 112 -2.62 -11.40 7.60
CA GLY A 112 -2.97 -12.61 6.85
C GLY A 112 -4.08 -13.41 7.53
N ILE A 113 -3.98 -13.63 8.86
CA ILE A 113 -5.01 -14.35 9.61
C ILE A 113 -6.33 -13.58 9.63
N LEU A 114 -6.28 -12.28 9.98
CA LEU A 114 -7.48 -11.46 10.09
C LEU A 114 -8.12 -11.21 8.72
N GLY A 115 -7.32 -11.10 7.65
CA GLY A 115 -7.83 -11.03 6.29
C GLY A 115 -8.65 -12.26 5.91
N LEU A 116 -8.10 -13.45 6.13
CA LEU A 116 -8.82 -14.69 5.81
C LEU A 116 -10.08 -14.91 6.66
N LEU A 117 -10.12 -14.38 7.89
CA LEU A 117 -11.26 -14.56 8.80
C LEU A 117 -12.37 -13.51 8.60
N PHE A 118 -12.02 -12.30 8.15
CA PHE A 118 -12.93 -11.15 8.11
C PHE A 118 -13.12 -10.54 6.71
N ASP A 119 -12.61 -11.19 5.65
CA ASP A 119 -12.68 -10.69 4.27
C ASP A 119 -14.13 -10.38 3.86
N ASP A 120 -15.02 -11.34 4.00
CA ASP A 120 -16.44 -11.19 3.67
C ASP A 120 -17.11 -10.09 4.50
N PHE A 121 -16.81 -10.01 5.81
CA PHE A 121 -17.35 -8.96 6.68
C PHE A 121 -16.89 -7.57 6.26
N ILE A 122 -15.62 -7.44 5.90
CA ILE A 122 -15.03 -6.17 5.47
C ILE A 122 -15.67 -5.74 4.14
N GLU A 123 -15.79 -6.67 3.20
CA GLU A 123 -16.40 -6.40 1.88
C GLU A 123 -17.86 -5.97 2.02
N GLU A 124 -18.65 -6.67 2.82
CA GLU A 124 -20.08 -6.41 2.96
C GLU A 124 -20.38 -5.12 3.75
N HIS A 125 -19.58 -4.80 4.80
CA HIS A 125 -19.96 -3.76 5.76
C HIS A 125 -19.10 -2.49 5.68
N LEU A 126 -17.87 -2.58 5.15
CA LEU A 126 -16.92 -1.47 5.20
C LEU A 126 -16.63 -0.82 3.83
N PHE A 127 -17.11 -1.40 2.73
CA PHE A 127 -16.93 -0.86 1.38
C PHE A 127 -18.06 0.09 0.97
N SER A 128 -18.33 1.10 1.79
CA SER A 128 -19.24 2.18 1.43
C SER A 128 -18.54 3.53 1.47
N VAL A 129 -19.00 4.51 0.71
CA VAL A 129 -18.40 5.86 0.71
C VAL A 129 -18.29 6.46 2.11
N PRO A 130 -19.33 6.40 3.00
CA PRO A 130 -19.21 6.92 4.36
C PRO A 130 -18.15 6.20 5.21
N THR A 131 -18.08 4.88 5.15
CA THR A 131 -17.09 4.11 5.92
C THR A 131 -15.67 4.37 5.45
N VAL A 132 -15.46 4.54 4.14
CA VAL A 132 -14.16 4.92 3.55
C VAL A 132 -13.77 6.35 4.00
N MET A 133 -14.70 7.31 4.03
CA MET A 133 -14.44 8.66 4.56
C MET A 133 -14.00 8.62 6.03
N ILE A 134 -14.64 7.80 6.85
CA ILE A 134 -14.25 7.61 8.26
C ILE A 134 -12.84 7.02 8.34
N GLY A 135 -12.56 5.97 7.56
CA GLY A 135 -11.24 5.36 7.50
C GLY A 135 -10.15 6.35 7.08
N LEU A 136 -10.39 7.15 6.04
CA LEU A 136 -9.51 8.23 5.59
C LEU A 136 -9.22 9.23 6.72
N PHE A 137 -10.25 9.70 7.41
CA PHE A 137 -10.13 10.69 8.46
C PHE A 137 -9.39 10.15 9.70
N VAL A 138 -9.81 8.99 10.21
CA VAL A 138 -9.18 8.35 11.39
C VAL A 138 -7.70 8.02 11.09
N GLY A 139 -7.42 7.47 9.92
CA GLY A 139 -6.05 7.21 9.51
C GLY A 139 -5.20 8.48 9.36
N ALA A 140 -5.78 9.62 8.92
CA ALA A 140 -5.08 10.90 8.88
C ALA A 140 -4.72 11.40 10.29
N ILE A 141 -5.64 11.30 11.24
CA ILE A 141 -5.37 11.65 12.65
C ILE A 141 -4.25 10.76 13.23
N TYR A 142 -4.29 9.46 12.93
CA TYR A 142 -3.25 8.52 13.35
C TYR A 142 -1.86 8.91 12.82
N MET A 143 -1.76 9.31 11.57
CA MET A 143 -0.51 9.80 10.96
C MET A 143 0.00 11.08 11.65
N ILE A 144 -0.88 12.03 11.99
CA ILE A 144 -0.52 13.27 12.71
C ILE A 144 0.04 12.93 14.10
N ILE A 145 -0.61 12.01 14.82
CA ILE A 145 -0.16 11.55 16.14
C ILE A 145 1.24 10.94 16.04
N ALA A 146 1.46 10.04 15.06
CA ALA A 146 2.75 9.39 14.84
C ALA A 146 3.86 10.41 14.55
N ASP A 147 3.61 11.37 13.70
CA ASP A 147 4.58 12.41 13.35
C ASP A 147 4.94 13.31 14.53
N LYS A 148 3.95 13.76 15.30
CA LYS A 148 4.18 14.55 16.52
C LYS A 148 4.97 13.77 17.56
N TYR A 149 4.73 12.45 17.68
CA TYR A 149 5.51 11.60 18.58
C TYR A 149 6.95 11.45 18.10
N SER A 150 7.18 11.30 16.78
CA SER A 150 8.51 11.13 16.21
C SER A 150 9.49 12.24 16.58
N ALA A 151 8.99 13.48 16.72
CA ALA A 151 9.79 14.63 17.10
C ALA A 151 10.43 14.49 18.50
N LYS A 152 9.91 13.61 19.37
CA LYS A 152 10.40 13.33 20.71
C LYS A 152 11.43 12.19 20.76
N VAL A 153 11.60 11.43 19.66
CA VAL A 153 12.50 10.28 19.58
C VAL A 153 13.92 10.77 19.29
N LYS A 154 14.84 10.65 20.26
CA LYS A 154 16.22 11.14 20.13
C LYS A 154 17.09 10.30 19.19
N ASN A 155 16.92 8.95 19.22
CA ASN A 155 17.72 8.00 18.44
C ASN A 155 16.80 7.06 17.66
N PRO A 156 16.24 7.48 16.53
CA PRO A 156 15.35 6.64 15.74
C PRO A 156 16.12 5.51 15.07
N GLN A 157 15.54 4.31 15.09
CA GLN A 157 16.13 3.08 14.57
C GLN A 157 16.04 3.02 13.04
N THR A 158 17.01 2.32 12.45
CA THR A 158 17.00 1.92 11.03
C THR A 158 16.21 0.63 10.82
N VAL A 159 15.92 0.27 9.58
CA VAL A 159 15.17 -0.95 9.25
C VAL A 159 15.90 -2.23 9.69
N ASP A 160 17.23 -2.24 9.69
CA ASP A 160 18.04 -3.38 10.12
C ASP A 160 18.08 -3.57 11.65
N GLN A 161 17.56 -2.61 12.40
CA GLN A 161 17.46 -2.67 13.86
C GLN A 161 16.06 -3.07 14.34
N ILE A 162 15.15 -3.36 13.41
CA ILE A 162 13.79 -3.77 13.76
C ILE A 162 13.80 -5.07 14.57
N SER A 163 12.99 -5.13 15.63
CA SER A 163 12.77 -6.34 16.41
C SER A 163 11.53 -7.11 15.89
N TYR A 164 11.44 -8.39 16.22
CA TYR A 164 10.25 -9.20 15.92
C TYR A 164 8.97 -8.63 16.56
N PHE A 165 9.08 -8.08 17.78
CA PHE A 165 7.96 -7.42 18.43
C PHE A 165 7.47 -6.19 17.66
N GLN A 166 8.40 -5.34 17.18
CA GLN A 166 8.04 -4.19 16.34
C GLN A 166 7.40 -4.65 15.03
N ALA A 167 7.96 -5.67 14.38
CA ALA A 167 7.39 -6.25 13.16
C ALA A 167 5.96 -6.76 13.39
N PHE A 168 5.72 -7.47 14.49
CA PHE A 168 4.40 -7.98 14.88
C PHE A 168 3.39 -6.84 15.12
N VAL A 169 3.77 -5.80 15.86
CA VAL A 169 2.89 -4.64 16.15
C VAL A 169 2.56 -3.88 14.86
N ILE A 170 3.53 -3.72 13.94
CA ILE A 170 3.29 -3.15 12.61
C ILE A 170 2.31 -4.06 11.83
N GLY A 171 2.44 -5.37 11.93
CA GLY A 171 1.51 -6.34 11.34
C GLY A 171 0.09 -6.23 11.87
N ILE A 172 -0.09 -6.02 13.18
CA ILE A 172 -1.42 -5.74 13.77
C ILE A 172 -2.01 -4.46 13.16
N SER A 173 -1.20 -3.41 13.02
CA SER A 173 -1.69 -2.16 12.42
C SER A 173 -2.07 -2.32 10.94
N GLN A 174 -1.41 -3.24 10.22
CA GLN A 174 -1.80 -3.59 8.86
C GLN A 174 -3.17 -4.29 8.82
N ALA A 175 -3.48 -5.13 9.81
CA ALA A 175 -4.80 -5.73 9.92
C ALA A 175 -5.91 -4.69 10.17
N VAL A 176 -5.65 -3.69 11.03
CA VAL A 176 -6.57 -2.55 11.21
C VAL A 176 -6.76 -1.77 9.90
N ALA A 177 -5.69 -1.65 9.11
CA ALA A 177 -5.72 -0.94 7.84
C ALA A 177 -6.40 -1.71 6.68
N MET A 178 -6.94 -2.90 6.92
CA MET A 178 -7.88 -3.56 6.02
C MET A 178 -9.23 -2.81 5.96
N TRP A 179 -9.53 -1.98 6.94
CA TRP A 179 -10.63 -1.02 6.82
C TRP A 179 -10.39 -0.10 5.63
N PRO A 180 -11.29 -0.13 4.59
CA PRO A 180 -11.14 0.68 3.40
C PRO A 180 -11.03 2.18 3.73
N GLY A 181 -10.12 2.87 3.07
CA GLY A 181 -9.85 4.28 3.38
C GLY A 181 -8.80 4.52 4.46
N PHE A 182 -8.58 3.60 5.42
CA PHE A 182 -7.61 3.80 6.50
C PHE A 182 -6.16 3.96 5.99
N SER A 183 -5.83 3.38 4.87
CA SER A 183 -4.51 3.31 4.23
C SER A 183 -3.55 2.36 4.93
N ARG A 184 -3.22 1.27 4.25
CA ARG A 184 -2.24 0.29 4.72
C ARG A 184 -0.87 0.94 4.97
N SER A 185 -0.34 1.67 3.98
CA SER A 185 0.95 2.36 4.10
C SER A 185 0.92 3.44 5.19
N GLY A 186 -0.16 4.22 5.28
CA GLY A 186 -0.35 5.22 6.35
C GLY A 186 -0.32 4.60 7.74
N SER A 187 -1.00 3.47 7.93
CA SER A 187 -1.06 2.74 9.21
C SER A 187 0.29 2.16 9.62
N THR A 188 0.88 1.36 8.74
CA THR A 188 2.12 0.62 9.06
C THR A 188 3.32 1.54 9.22
N ILE A 189 3.44 2.61 8.40
CA ILE A 189 4.48 3.62 8.57
C ILE A 189 4.29 4.36 9.90
N SER A 190 3.06 4.81 10.21
CA SER A 190 2.76 5.49 11.48
C SER A 190 3.10 4.62 12.68
N THR A 191 2.72 3.34 12.65
CA THR A 191 3.06 2.39 13.72
C THR A 191 4.57 2.19 13.83
N GLY A 192 5.27 2.03 12.71
CA GLY A 192 6.74 1.92 12.71
C GLY A 192 7.40 3.14 13.37
N VAL A 193 6.93 4.33 13.07
CA VAL A 193 7.40 5.58 13.67
C VAL A 193 7.09 5.65 15.18
N LEU A 194 5.89 5.24 15.60
CA LEU A 194 5.53 5.12 17.03
C LEU A 194 6.39 4.07 17.75
N MET A 195 6.82 3.04 17.05
CA MET A 195 7.76 2.03 17.53
C MET A 195 9.23 2.47 17.43
N LYS A 196 9.48 3.77 17.25
CA LYS A 196 10.80 4.43 17.22
C LYS A 196 11.65 4.15 15.98
N LEU A 197 11.09 3.63 14.89
CA LEU A 197 11.76 3.64 13.60
C LEU A 197 11.81 5.06 13.03
N ASN A 198 12.84 5.40 12.25
CA ASN A 198 12.76 6.61 11.43
C ASN A 198 11.76 6.42 10.29
N HIS A 199 11.27 7.50 9.70
CA HIS A 199 10.22 7.47 8.67
C HIS A 199 10.62 6.61 7.47
N LYS A 200 11.88 6.70 7.02
CA LYS A 200 12.39 5.88 5.92
C LYS A 200 12.42 4.41 6.30
N ALA A 201 12.90 4.05 7.47
CA ALA A 201 12.95 2.66 7.95
C ALA A 201 11.55 2.06 8.09
N ALA A 202 10.60 2.83 8.62
CA ALA A 202 9.19 2.42 8.70
C ALA A 202 8.59 2.21 7.30
N SER A 203 8.91 3.08 6.34
CA SER A 203 8.47 2.95 4.95
C SER A 203 9.12 1.76 4.24
N ASP A 204 10.43 1.57 4.40
CA ASP A 204 11.18 0.45 3.83
C ASP A 204 10.57 -0.89 4.31
N PHE A 205 10.35 -1.04 5.64
CA PHE A 205 9.75 -2.25 6.19
C PHE A 205 8.31 -2.45 5.71
N THR A 206 7.50 -1.39 5.70
CA THR A 206 6.13 -1.41 5.17
C THR A 206 6.07 -1.94 3.75
N PHE A 207 6.93 -1.44 2.86
CA PHE A 207 6.90 -1.81 1.44
C PHE A 207 7.47 -3.21 1.20
N ILE A 208 8.52 -3.60 1.93
CA ILE A 208 9.05 -4.97 1.88
C ILE A 208 7.99 -5.99 2.35
N MET A 209 7.26 -5.70 3.43
CA MET A 209 6.20 -6.56 3.94
C MET A 209 4.98 -6.59 3.00
N ALA A 210 4.68 -5.47 2.34
CA ALA A 210 3.53 -5.33 1.45
C ALA A 210 3.62 -6.22 0.21
N VAL A 211 4.81 -6.37 -0.38
CA VAL A 211 4.98 -7.12 -1.63
C VAL A 211 4.49 -8.55 -1.49
N PRO A 212 5.00 -9.40 -0.57
CA PRO A 212 4.56 -10.79 -0.50
C PRO A 212 3.10 -10.94 -0.09
N ILE A 213 2.57 -10.10 0.81
CA ILE A 213 1.17 -10.22 1.25
C ILE A 213 0.20 -9.81 0.14
N MET A 214 0.51 -8.76 -0.60
CA MET A 214 -0.33 -8.31 -1.72
C MET A 214 -0.24 -9.26 -2.93
N LEU A 215 0.94 -9.81 -3.22
CA LEU A 215 1.07 -10.85 -4.24
C LEU A 215 0.22 -12.07 -3.90
N ALA A 216 0.22 -12.49 -2.63
CA ALA A 216 -0.61 -13.60 -2.18
C ALA A 216 -2.11 -13.28 -2.29
N ALA A 217 -2.54 -12.12 -1.79
CA ALA A 217 -3.95 -11.69 -1.82
C ALA A 217 -4.46 -11.51 -3.27
N SER A 218 -3.73 -10.75 -4.09
CA SER A 218 -4.10 -10.52 -5.49
C SER A 218 -4.03 -11.81 -6.32
N GLY A 219 -3.03 -12.68 -6.06
CA GLY A 219 -2.91 -13.97 -6.72
C GLY A 219 -4.11 -14.89 -6.39
N LEU A 220 -4.50 -14.95 -5.11
CA LEU A 220 -5.68 -15.70 -4.69
C LEU A 220 -6.97 -15.15 -5.33
N SER A 221 -7.11 -13.83 -5.35
CA SER A 221 -8.27 -13.18 -5.96
C SER A 221 -8.34 -13.43 -7.47
N LEU A 222 -7.23 -13.35 -8.20
CA LEU A 222 -7.19 -13.69 -9.62
C LEU A 222 -7.49 -15.17 -9.87
N LEU A 223 -7.03 -16.08 -9.01
CA LEU A 223 -7.37 -17.50 -9.11
C LEU A 223 -8.87 -17.79 -8.87
N LYS A 224 -9.54 -16.98 -8.05
CA LYS A 224 -11.00 -17.08 -7.84
C LYS A 224 -11.78 -16.53 -9.04
N HIS A 225 -11.26 -15.50 -9.71
CA HIS A 225 -11.98 -14.73 -10.75
C HIS A 225 -11.36 -14.87 -12.17
N TYR A 226 -10.52 -15.89 -12.42
CA TYR A 226 -9.87 -16.05 -13.72
C TYR A 226 -10.86 -16.25 -14.89
N GLN A 227 -12.04 -16.78 -14.61
CA GLN A 227 -13.10 -16.97 -15.60
C GLN A 227 -13.77 -15.66 -16.03
N ASP A 228 -13.63 -14.60 -15.23
CA ASP A 228 -14.17 -13.28 -15.52
C ASP A 228 -13.30 -12.48 -16.50
N ILE A 229 -12.10 -12.99 -16.81
CA ILE A 229 -11.15 -12.35 -17.72
C ILE A 229 -11.60 -12.56 -19.15
N GLN A 230 -12.05 -11.48 -19.80
CA GLN A 230 -12.44 -11.52 -21.21
C GLN A 230 -11.24 -11.16 -22.09
N ILE A 231 -11.08 -11.89 -23.21
CA ILE A 231 -10.00 -11.63 -24.18
C ILE A 231 -10.09 -10.19 -24.74
N ALA A 232 -11.31 -9.67 -24.90
CA ALA A 232 -11.54 -8.30 -25.34
C ALA A 232 -10.93 -7.25 -24.41
N ASP A 233 -10.81 -7.53 -23.10
CA ASP A 233 -10.37 -6.59 -22.09
C ASP A 233 -8.85 -6.65 -21.82
N ILE A 234 -8.14 -7.59 -22.44
CA ILE A 234 -6.68 -7.80 -22.21
C ILE A 234 -5.88 -6.51 -22.44
N SER A 235 -6.25 -5.70 -23.43
CA SER A 235 -5.58 -4.42 -23.72
C SER A 235 -5.71 -3.45 -22.53
N PHE A 236 -6.85 -3.40 -21.84
CA PHE A 236 -7.05 -2.58 -20.64
C PHE A 236 -6.15 -3.08 -19.52
N TYR A 237 -6.12 -4.39 -19.29
CA TYR A 237 -5.29 -5.00 -18.25
C TYR A 237 -3.81 -4.70 -18.47
N ILE A 238 -3.30 -4.88 -19.69
CA ILE A 238 -1.90 -4.64 -20.00
C ILE A 238 -1.55 -3.15 -19.84
N LEU A 239 -2.34 -2.25 -20.43
CA LEU A 239 -2.03 -0.82 -20.40
C LEU A 239 -2.18 -0.24 -18.97
N GLY A 240 -3.22 -0.63 -18.24
CA GLY A 240 -3.41 -0.24 -16.86
C GLY A 240 -2.29 -0.76 -15.96
N PHE A 241 -1.89 -2.03 -16.10
CA PHE A 241 -0.77 -2.62 -15.39
C PHE A 241 0.55 -1.87 -15.66
N LEU A 242 0.87 -1.61 -16.93
CA LEU A 242 2.10 -0.90 -17.31
C LEU A 242 2.10 0.55 -16.81
N ALA A 243 0.96 1.22 -16.82
CA ALA A 243 0.80 2.55 -16.26
C ALA A 243 1.04 2.53 -14.73
N ALA A 244 0.38 1.62 -14.00
CA ALA A 244 0.54 1.46 -12.56
C ALA A 244 1.98 1.08 -12.19
N PHE A 245 2.60 0.15 -12.92
CA PHE A 245 3.99 -0.24 -12.71
C PHE A 245 4.96 0.94 -12.91
N THR A 246 4.85 1.63 -14.06
CA THR A 246 5.78 2.71 -14.40
C THR A 246 5.66 3.89 -13.45
N VAL A 247 4.41 4.31 -13.18
CA VAL A 247 4.13 5.42 -12.26
C VAL A 247 4.46 5.02 -10.83
N GLY A 248 4.16 3.78 -10.42
CA GLY A 248 4.52 3.23 -9.13
C GLY A 248 6.02 3.23 -8.87
N LEU A 249 6.84 2.88 -9.87
CA LEU A 249 8.31 2.99 -9.75
C LEU A 249 8.77 4.41 -9.43
N ILE A 250 8.20 5.40 -10.11
CA ILE A 250 8.54 6.82 -9.91
C ILE A 250 8.04 7.27 -8.54
N ALA A 251 6.78 6.96 -8.21
CA ALA A 251 6.13 7.36 -6.97
C ALA A 251 6.86 6.80 -5.74
N ILE A 252 7.19 5.50 -5.72
CA ILE A 252 7.89 4.85 -4.61
C ILE A 252 9.28 5.48 -4.41
N LYS A 253 10.07 5.63 -5.47
CA LYS A 253 11.42 6.24 -5.38
C LYS A 253 11.35 7.66 -4.86
N THR A 254 10.43 8.47 -5.39
CA THR A 254 10.23 9.86 -4.97
C THR A 254 9.78 9.93 -3.52
N PHE A 255 8.81 9.11 -3.12
CA PHE A 255 8.33 9.04 -1.75
C PHE A 255 9.45 8.68 -0.76
N LEU A 256 10.21 7.61 -1.03
CA LEU A 256 11.32 7.18 -0.17
C LEU A 256 12.43 8.23 -0.05
N HIS A 257 12.64 9.02 -1.11
CA HIS A 257 13.59 10.14 -1.07
C HIS A 257 13.10 11.29 -0.20
N LEU A 258 11.80 11.57 -0.23
CA LEU A 258 11.22 12.74 0.42
C LEU A 258 10.76 12.47 1.86
N ILE A 259 10.37 11.24 2.21
CA ILE A 259 9.64 10.95 3.45
C ILE A 259 10.37 11.40 4.73
N ASN A 260 11.68 11.33 4.78
CA ASN A 260 12.44 11.84 5.94
C ASN A 260 12.39 13.36 6.09
N LYS A 261 12.14 14.10 4.99
CA LYS A 261 12.06 15.57 4.98
C LYS A 261 10.65 16.05 5.27
N ILE A 262 9.69 15.53 4.51
CA ILE A 262 8.28 16.00 4.57
C ILE A 262 7.44 15.26 5.61
N LYS A 263 7.90 14.05 6.04
CA LYS A 263 7.23 13.19 7.03
C LYS A 263 5.78 12.85 6.63
N LEU A 264 4.88 12.59 7.62
CA LEU A 264 3.52 12.11 7.38
C LEU A 264 2.44 13.22 7.40
N ILE A 265 2.69 14.34 8.10
CA ILE A 265 1.68 15.41 8.27
C ILE A 265 1.15 15.95 6.95
N PRO A 266 1.96 16.26 5.91
CA PRO A 266 1.42 16.75 4.64
C PRO A 266 0.44 15.79 3.98
N PHE A 267 0.72 14.48 4.04
CA PHE A 267 -0.18 13.45 3.52
C PHE A 267 -1.47 13.34 4.35
N ALA A 268 -1.37 13.49 5.67
CA ALA A 268 -2.53 13.51 6.55
C ALA A 268 -3.44 14.71 6.25
N ILE A 269 -2.88 15.90 6.04
CA ILE A 269 -3.63 17.10 5.65
C ILE A 269 -4.31 16.87 4.29
N TYR A 270 -3.57 16.33 3.32
CA TYR A 270 -4.14 15.97 2.02
C TYR A 270 -5.35 15.04 2.16
N ARG A 271 -5.27 13.99 3.01
CA ARG A 271 -6.38 13.07 3.27
C ARG A 271 -7.59 13.75 3.90
N ILE A 272 -7.38 14.71 4.83
CA ILE A 272 -8.48 15.49 5.41
C ILE A 272 -9.18 16.33 4.34
N VAL A 273 -8.40 16.98 3.46
CA VAL A 273 -8.95 17.74 2.33
C VAL A 273 -9.73 16.83 1.39
N LEU A 274 -9.19 15.62 1.11
CA LEU A 274 -9.86 14.61 0.30
C LEU A 274 -11.20 14.18 0.90
N VAL A 275 -11.24 13.93 2.23
CA VAL A 275 -12.49 13.60 2.94
C VAL A 275 -13.52 14.72 2.81
N ILE A 276 -13.10 15.96 3.00
CA ILE A 276 -14.01 17.13 2.85
C ILE A 276 -14.57 17.18 1.44
N PHE A 277 -13.71 16.97 0.43
CA PHE A 277 -14.12 16.97 -0.97
C PHE A 277 -15.13 15.83 -1.27
N ILE A 278 -14.84 14.61 -0.83
CA ILE A 278 -15.76 13.46 -0.99
C ILE A 278 -17.09 13.74 -0.26
N ALA A 279 -17.03 14.31 0.97
CA ALA A 279 -18.23 14.63 1.74
C ALA A 279 -19.13 15.67 1.03
N ILE A 280 -18.54 16.69 0.40
CA ILE A 280 -19.28 17.67 -0.39
C ILE A 280 -19.96 17.00 -1.59
N LEU A 281 -19.27 16.12 -2.30
CA LEU A 281 -19.85 15.37 -3.42
C LEU A 281 -21.00 14.47 -2.96
N TYR A 282 -20.77 13.71 -1.90
CA TYR A 282 -21.72 12.71 -1.41
C TYR A 282 -22.96 13.34 -0.76
N PHE A 283 -22.78 14.27 0.20
CA PHE A 283 -23.89 14.88 0.95
C PHE A 283 -24.49 16.09 0.23
N GLY A 284 -23.66 16.91 -0.46
CA GLY A 284 -24.11 18.12 -1.13
C GLY A 284 -24.75 17.86 -2.48
N PHE A 285 -24.15 16.98 -3.29
CA PHE A 285 -24.62 16.72 -4.65
C PHE A 285 -25.26 15.33 -4.82
N GLY A 286 -25.26 14.49 -3.80
CA GLY A 286 -25.79 13.13 -3.87
C GLY A 286 -25.00 12.17 -4.76
N ILE A 287 -23.78 12.56 -5.16
CA ILE A 287 -22.91 11.77 -6.05
C ILE A 287 -22.28 10.64 -5.25
N GLY A 288 -22.34 9.40 -5.79
CA GLY A 288 -21.82 8.21 -5.10
C GLY A 288 -22.80 7.55 -4.11
N LYS A 289 -24.06 7.98 -4.08
CA LYS A 289 -25.13 7.32 -3.33
C LYS A 289 -25.60 6.09 -4.11
N GLY A 290 -24.97 4.99 -3.92
CA GLY A 290 -25.26 3.73 -4.63
C GLY A 290 -24.00 2.88 -4.89
N ILE A 291 -22.88 3.38 -4.34
CA ILE A 291 -21.60 2.69 -4.29
C ILE A 291 -21.41 2.09 -2.91
#